data_0463b89426bf5a5291b989e23b0a3397
#
_entry.id   0463b89426bf5a5291b989e23b0a3397
#
_cell.length_a   1.000
_cell.length_b   1.000
_cell.length_c   1.000
_cell.angle_alpha   90.00
_cell.angle_beta   90.00
_cell.angle_gamma   90.00
#
_symmetry.space_group_name_H-M   'P 1'
#
loop_
_entity.id
_entity.type
_entity.pdbx_description
1 polymer ?
#
loop_
_entity_poly.entity_id
_entity_poly.type
_entity_poly.pdbx_seq_one_letter_code
_entity_poly.pdbx_strand_id
1 'polypeptide(L)'
;MWTTRIIGDAGIPALTVTDGPNGARGAGLMGTGTPTACIPAGSVLGSTWNPTLMEELGVLLAEESIAKGAHVLLAPTINLHRNPLGGRNFECYSEDPYLTGTLAAGYINGVQSQHVAVTAKHFVANDSEFERNSIDSQVDER
;
A
#
# COMPACT_ATOMS: atom_id res chain seq x y z
N MET A 1 -13.30 -5.68 -1.94
CA MET A 1 -13.36 -4.38 -1.25
C MET A 1 -14.03 -4.54 0.10
N TRP A 2 -13.67 -3.72 1.05
CA TRP A 2 -14.34 -3.60 2.36
C TRP A 2 -14.98 -2.22 2.46
N THR A 3 -15.94 -2.08 3.38
CA THR A 3 -16.64 -0.82 3.58
C THR A 3 -16.70 -0.52 5.06
N THR A 4 -16.43 0.72 5.44
CA THR A 4 -16.65 1.17 6.81
C THR A 4 -18.15 1.29 7.09
N ARG A 5 -18.51 1.31 8.37
CA ARG A 5 -19.90 1.54 8.75
C ARG A 5 -20.28 3.02 8.51
N ILE A 6 -21.46 3.25 7.98
CA ILE A 6 -22.06 4.59 7.92
C ILE A 6 -22.42 5.06 9.34
N ILE A 7 -22.18 6.34 9.65
CA ILE A 7 -22.64 6.98 10.90
C ILE A 7 -23.60 8.12 10.49
N GLY A 8 -24.85 7.71 10.19
CA GLY A 8 -25.87 8.62 9.63
C GLY A 8 -26.14 9.84 10.47
N ASP A 9 -26.25 9.68 11.80
CA ASP A 9 -26.53 10.79 12.73
C ASP A 9 -25.42 11.84 12.76
N ALA A 10 -24.20 11.47 12.36
CA ALA A 10 -23.06 12.38 12.26
C ALA A 10 -22.80 12.85 10.81
N GLY A 11 -23.59 12.43 9.84
CA GLY A 11 -23.38 12.74 8.43
C GLY A 11 -22.12 12.12 7.83
N ILE A 12 -21.55 11.09 8.46
CA ILE A 12 -20.33 10.43 7.99
C ILE A 12 -20.69 9.27 7.04
N PRO A 13 -20.30 9.34 5.76
CA PRO A 13 -20.60 8.29 4.80
C PRO A 13 -19.74 7.04 5.05
N ALA A 14 -20.18 5.92 4.47
CA ALA A 14 -19.33 4.74 4.38
C ALA A 14 -18.17 4.98 3.40
N LEU A 15 -16.97 4.58 3.80
CA LEU A 15 -15.79 4.59 2.94
C LEU A 15 -15.54 3.20 2.39
N THR A 16 -15.32 3.11 1.09
CA THR A 16 -14.93 1.87 0.42
C THR A 16 -13.41 1.77 0.37
N VAL A 17 -12.88 0.63 0.77
CA VAL A 17 -11.45 0.38 0.89
C VAL A 17 -11.07 -0.76 -0.05
N THR A 18 -9.99 -0.59 -0.82
CA THR A 18 -9.42 -1.63 -1.67
C THR A 18 -7.98 -1.93 -1.29
N ASP A 19 -7.59 -3.18 -1.37
CA ASP A 19 -6.19 -3.58 -1.28
C ASP A 19 -5.54 -3.53 -2.66
N GLY A 20 -4.22 -3.53 -2.69
CA GLY A 20 -3.44 -3.70 -3.90
C GLY A 20 -2.35 -2.64 -4.11
N PRO A 21 -1.20 -2.74 -3.41
CA PRO A 21 -0.09 -1.80 -3.59
C PRO A 21 0.55 -1.86 -4.99
N ASN A 22 0.31 -2.93 -5.73
CA ASN A 22 0.82 -3.15 -7.08
C ASN A 22 -0.29 -3.26 -8.13
N GLY A 23 -1.51 -2.86 -7.78
CA GLY A 23 -2.69 -2.88 -8.63
C GLY A 23 -3.96 -2.88 -7.78
N ALA A 24 -4.85 -1.92 -7.95
CA ALA A 24 -6.05 -1.79 -7.14
C ALA A 24 -6.99 -3.01 -7.37
N ARG A 25 -7.12 -3.87 -6.36
CA ARG A 25 -7.85 -5.14 -6.48
C ARG A 25 -9.34 -4.94 -6.81
N GLY A 26 -9.95 -3.92 -6.25
CA GLY A 26 -11.39 -3.69 -6.43
C GLY A 26 -12.28 -4.71 -5.73
N ALA A 27 -13.51 -4.84 -6.20
CA ALA A 27 -14.45 -5.87 -5.75
C ALA A 27 -14.08 -7.22 -6.36
N GLY A 28 -14.16 -8.25 -5.56
CA GLY A 28 -13.87 -9.62 -5.96
C GLY A 28 -12.81 -10.26 -5.08
N LEU A 29 -13.05 -11.53 -4.79
CA LEU A 29 -12.13 -12.35 -4.05
C LEU A 29 -11.55 -13.38 -5.03
N MET A 30 -10.23 -13.58 -5.01
CA MET A 30 -9.59 -14.68 -5.74
C MET A 30 -9.92 -14.78 -7.24
N GLY A 31 -9.61 -13.74 -8.02
CA GLY A 31 -9.66 -13.82 -9.48
C GLY A 31 -11.00 -13.49 -10.14
N THR A 32 -12.00 -13.07 -9.35
CA THR A 32 -13.29 -12.60 -9.87
C THR A 32 -13.38 -11.07 -9.97
N GLY A 33 -12.28 -10.37 -9.72
CA GLY A 33 -12.22 -8.91 -9.70
C GLY A 33 -12.21 -8.27 -11.09
N THR A 34 -12.44 -6.98 -11.13
CA THR A 34 -12.24 -6.17 -12.32
C THR A 34 -10.77 -6.17 -12.71
N PRO A 35 -10.41 -6.31 -14.01
CA PRO A 35 -9.02 -6.20 -14.46
C PRO A 35 -8.34 -4.93 -13.93
N THR A 36 -7.07 -5.05 -13.61
CA THR A 36 -6.25 -3.97 -13.07
C THR A 36 -4.86 -4.00 -13.68
N ALA A 37 -4.19 -2.87 -13.72
CA ALA A 37 -2.76 -2.84 -14.01
C ALA A 37 -2.02 -3.67 -12.95
N CYS A 38 -0.99 -4.37 -13.36
CA CYS A 38 -0.06 -5.06 -12.47
C CYS A 38 1.30 -4.36 -12.60
N ILE A 39 1.54 -3.35 -11.76
CA ILE A 39 2.83 -2.70 -11.71
C ILE A 39 3.86 -3.61 -11.02
N PRO A 40 5.16 -3.40 -11.26
CA PRO A 40 6.20 -4.23 -10.66
C PRO A 40 6.12 -4.30 -9.13
N ALA A 41 6.63 -5.38 -8.55
CA ALA A 41 6.68 -5.56 -7.10
C ALA A 41 7.50 -4.46 -6.41
N GLY A 42 7.24 -4.21 -5.13
CA GLY A 42 7.86 -3.14 -4.36
C GLY A 42 9.39 -3.15 -4.41
N SER A 43 10.03 -4.31 -4.32
CA SER A 43 11.49 -4.43 -4.41
C SER A 43 12.04 -4.02 -5.78
N VAL A 44 11.30 -4.27 -6.86
CA VAL A 44 11.66 -3.81 -8.21
C VAL A 44 11.48 -2.30 -8.33
N LEU A 45 10.39 -1.77 -7.82
CA LEU A 45 10.15 -0.31 -7.76
C LEU A 45 11.22 0.38 -6.92
N GLY A 46 11.60 -0.21 -5.78
CA GLY A 46 12.70 0.26 -4.94
C GLY A 46 14.03 0.38 -5.69
N SER A 47 14.32 -0.57 -6.56
CA SER A 47 15.54 -0.59 -7.38
C SER A 47 15.61 0.52 -8.41
N THR A 48 14.54 1.23 -8.68
CA THR A 48 14.52 2.37 -9.62
C THR A 48 15.15 3.63 -9.06
N TRP A 49 15.12 3.80 -7.75
CA TRP A 49 15.57 4.99 -7.03
C TRP A 49 14.91 6.29 -7.54
N ASN A 50 13.70 6.17 -8.08
CA ASN A 50 13.03 7.26 -8.80
C ASN A 50 11.70 7.66 -8.12
N PRO A 51 11.70 8.68 -7.25
CA PRO A 51 10.48 9.15 -6.59
C PRO A 51 9.43 9.72 -7.56
N THR A 52 9.87 10.30 -8.69
CA THR A 52 8.95 10.84 -9.70
C THR A 52 8.17 9.72 -10.38
N LEU A 53 8.84 8.60 -10.72
CA LEU A 53 8.15 7.43 -11.23
C LEU A 53 7.14 6.89 -10.20
N MET A 54 7.48 6.92 -8.91
CA MET A 54 6.56 6.48 -7.86
C MET A 54 5.31 7.35 -7.79
N GLU A 55 5.46 8.66 -8.01
CA GLU A 55 4.33 9.59 -8.07
C GLU A 55 3.43 9.30 -9.28
N GLU A 56 4.00 9.10 -10.46
CA GLU A 56 3.26 8.73 -11.67
C GLU A 56 2.47 7.42 -11.49
N LEU A 57 3.09 6.41 -10.90
CA LEU A 57 2.44 5.14 -10.58
C LEU A 57 1.35 5.30 -9.52
N GLY A 58 1.54 6.20 -8.57
CA GLY A 58 0.53 6.58 -7.59
C GLY A 58 -0.73 7.14 -8.25
N VAL A 59 -0.56 8.04 -9.23
CA VAL A 59 -1.68 8.59 -10.03
C VAL A 59 -2.43 7.47 -10.74
N LEU A 60 -1.73 6.57 -11.44
CA LEU A 60 -2.34 5.44 -12.12
C LEU A 60 -3.19 4.56 -11.18
N LEU A 61 -2.65 4.23 -10.00
CA LEU A 61 -3.36 3.39 -9.03
C LEU A 61 -4.56 4.09 -8.40
N ALA A 62 -4.50 5.41 -8.27
CA ALA A 62 -5.64 6.21 -7.83
C ALA A 62 -6.77 6.21 -8.86
N GLU A 63 -6.44 6.42 -10.15
CA GLU A 63 -7.42 6.35 -11.24
C GLU A 63 -8.12 4.99 -11.27
N GLU A 64 -7.37 3.90 -11.12
CA GLU A 64 -7.95 2.55 -11.01
C GLU A 64 -8.83 2.38 -9.76
N SER A 65 -8.42 2.95 -8.64
CA SER A 65 -9.19 2.90 -7.38
C SER A 65 -10.53 3.63 -7.55
N ILE A 66 -10.51 4.81 -8.18
CA ILE A 66 -11.71 5.60 -8.51
C ILE A 66 -12.63 4.81 -9.45
N ALA A 67 -12.08 4.26 -10.53
CA ALA A 67 -12.84 3.46 -11.50
C ALA A 67 -13.53 2.25 -10.87
N LYS A 68 -13.00 1.77 -9.73
CA LYS A 68 -13.54 0.65 -8.95
C LYS A 68 -14.41 1.10 -7.77
N GLY A 69 -14.63 2.40 -7.60
CA GLY A 69 -15.45 2.96 -6.53
C GLY A 69 -14.80 2.88 -5.14
N ALA A 70 -13.46 2.81 -5.07
CA ALA A 70 -12.73 2.83 -3.81
C ALA A 70 -12.30 4.25 -3.43
N HIS A 71 -12.46 4.57 -2.15
CA HIS A 71 -12.06 5.85 -1.56
C HIS A 71 -10.67 5.79 -0.90
N VAL A 72 -10.26 4.58 -0.51
CA VAL A 72 -9.01 4.34 0.21
C VAL A 72 -8.28 3.16 -0.43
N LEU A 73 -7.00 3.37 -0.77
CA LEU A 73 -6.09 2.32 -1.21
C LEU A 73 -5.20 1.87 -0.03
N LEU A 74 -5.19 0.58 0.28
CA LEU A 74 -4.32 -0.02 1.31
C LEU A 74 -2.92 -0.20 0.75
N ALA A 75 -2.18 0.89 0.69
CA ALA A 75 -0.84 1.03 0.11
C ALA A 75 -0.22 2.37 0.56
N PRO A 76 1.09 2.57 0.41
CA PRO A 76 2.12 1.60 0.00
C PRO A 76 2.55 0.65 1.13
N THR A 77 3.30 -0.42 0.77
CA THR A 77 3.94 -1.32 1.75
C THR A 77 5.34 -0.81 2.06
N ILE A 78 5.56 -0.36 3.30
CA ILE A 78 6.76 0.37 3.72
C ILE A 78 7.61 -0.34 4.78
N ASN A 79 7.36 -1.61 5.05
CA ASN A 79 8.21 -2.37 5.95
C ASN A 79 9.62 -2.54 5.36
N LEU A 80 10.62 -2.60 6.23
CA LEU A 80 12.01 -2.71 5.81
C LEU A 80 12.42 -4.17 5.59
N HIS A 81 13.35 -4.40 4.66
CA HIS A 81 13.98 -5.71 4.44
C HIS A 81 15.00 -6.02 5.54
N ARG A 82 14.57 -6.21 6.78
CA ARG A 82 15.43 -6.47 7.93
C ARG A 82 16.02 -7.88 7.93
N ASN A 83 15.31 -8.82 7.30
CA ASN A 83 15.74 -10.21 7.20
C ASN A 83 15.46 -10.73 5.77
N PRO A 84 16.45 -11.34 5.10
CA PRO A 84 16.25 -11.86 3.75
C PRO A 84 15.19 -12.98 3.67
N LEU A 85 14.85 -13.61 4.78
CA LEU A 85 13.79 -14.63 4.87
C LEU A 85 12.40 -14.01 5.16
N GLY A 86 12.27 -12.71 5.16
CA GLY A 86 10.97 -12.03 5.30
C GLY A 86 10.02 -12.42 4.18
N GLY A 87 8.89 -13.07 4.51
CA GLY A 87 7.97 -13.67 3.52
C GLY A 87 7.28 -12.66 2.60
N ARG A 88 7.32 -11.36 2.94
CA ARG A 88 6.72 -10.27 2.17
C ARG A 88 7.72 -9.21 1.73
N ASN A 89 9.02 -9.52 1.71
CA ASN A 89 10.05 -8.58 1.25
C ASN A 89 9.79 -8.11 -0.19
N PHE A 90 9.25 -8.96 -1.05
CA PHE A 90 9.01 -8.64 -2.46
C PHE A 90 8.10 -7.42 -2.64
N GLU A 91 7.17 -7.15 -1.72
CA GLU A 91 6.23 -6.03 -1.81
C GLU A 91 6.72 -4.75 -1.11
N CYS A 92 7.86 -4.80 -0.44
CA CYS A 92 8.50 -3.67 0.23
C CYS A 92 9.63 -3.10 -0.63
N TYR A 93 9.98 -1.82 -0.42
CA TYR A 93 10.90 -1.11 -1.32
C TYR A 93 12.36 -1.43 -1.06
N SER A 94 12.83 -1.37 0.19
CA SER A 94 14.26 -1.45 0.51
C SER A 94 14.51 -1.86 1.96
N GLU A 95 15.78 -2.18 2.26
CA GLU A 95 16.31 -2.24 3.61
C GLU A 95 16.65 -0.84 4.17
N ASP A 96 16.86 0.15 3.28
CA ASP A 96 17.17 1.52 3.64
C ASP A 96 15.88 2.31 3.96
N PRO A 97 15.73 2.80 5.20
CA PRO A 97 14.55 3.57 5.59
C PRO A 97 14.43 4.91 4.87
N TYR A 98 15.55 5.54 4.52
CA TYR A 98 15.53 6.81 3.78
C TYR A 98 14.99 6.60 2.36
N LEU A 99 15.49 5.62 1.63
CA LEU A 99 15.01 5.28 0.30
C LEU A 99 13.54 4.87 0.34
N THR A 100 13.17 3.99 1.28
CA THR A 100 11.78 3.56 1.47
C THR A 100 10.86 4.73 1.73
N GLY A 101 11.22 5.64 2.63
CA GLY A 101 10.43 6.82 2.95
C GLY A 101 10.29 7.78 1.77
N THR A 102 11.36 8.01 1.02
CA THR A 102 11.37 8.89 -0.15
C THR A 102 10.47 8.36 -1.27
N LEU A 103 10.57 7.07 -1.59
CA LEU A 103 9.75 6.43 -2.60
C LEU A 103 8.28 6.34 -2.17
N ALA A 104 8.03 6.03 -0.90
CA ALA A 104 6.69 6.00 -0.34
C ALA A 104 6.02 7.39 -0.39
N ALA A 105 6.76 8.45 -0.12
CA ALA A 105 6.23 9.82 -0.22
C ALA A 105 5.81 10.15 -1.65
N GLY A 106 6.62 9.81 -2.66
CA GLY A 106 6.24 9.97 -4.07
C GLY A 106 4.94 9.21 -4.40
N TYR A 107 4.87 7.93 -4.05
CA TYR A 107 3.67 7.12 -4.25
C TYR A 107 2.43 7.73 -3.58
N ILE A 108 2.54 8.14 -2.31
CA ILE A 108 1.45 8.75 -1.55
C ILE A 108 0.99 10.05 -2.20
N ASN A 109 1.92 10.92 -2.58
CA ASN A 109 1.61 12.18 -3.25
C ASN A 109 0.84 11.95 -4.55
N GLY A 110 1.27 10.99 -5.36
CA GLY A 110 0.57 10.62 -6.59
C GLY A 110 -0.86 10.15 -6.34
N VAL A 111 -1.05 9.23 -5.39
CA VAL A 111 -2.40 8.73 -5.06
C VAL A 111 -3.29 9.84 -4.51
N GLN A 112 -2.79 10.63 -3.58
CA GLN A 112 -3.56 11.69 -2.92
C GLN A 112 -3.87 12.87 -3.86
N SER A 113 -3.05 13.11 -4.87
CA SER A 113 -3.31 14.12 -5.90
C SER A 113 -4.64 13.89 -6.63
N GLN A 114 -5.10 12.64 -6.66
CA GLN A 114 -6.36 12.23 -7.26
C GLN A 114 -7.50 12.06 -6.22
N HIS A 115 -7.34 12.60 -5.02
CA HIS A 115 -8.34 12.54 -3.95
C HIS A 115 -8.65 11.11 -3.43
N VAL A 116 -7.75 10.15 -3.61
CA VAL A 116 -7.82 8.83 -3.01
C VAL A 116 -6.94 8.82 -1.75
N ALA A 117 -7.49 8.36 -0.64
CA ALA A 117 -6.72 8.20 0.59
C ALA A 117 -5.81 6.96 0.52
N VAL A 118 -4.71 6.98 1.24
CA VAL A 118 -3.75 5.88 1.34
C VAL A 118 -3.61 5.39 2.76
N THR A 119 -3.13 4.16 2.89
CA THR A 119 -2.81 3.54 4.18
C THR A 119 -1.42 2.94 4.09
N ALA A 120 -0.41 3.69 4.52
CA ALA A 120 0.95 3.16 4.61
C ALA A 120 0.95 1.94 5.54
N LYS A 121 1.43 0.81 5.05
CA LYS A 121 1.31 -0.47 5.76
C LYS A 121 2.63 -1.23 5.77
N HIS A 122 2.86 -2.11 6.71
CA HIS A 122 1.96 -2.39 7.84
C HIS A 122 2.51 -1.67 9.07
N PHE A 123 1.99 -0.56 9.37
CA PHE A 123 2.46 0.26 10.48
C PHE A 123 2.12 -0.42 11.82
N VAL A 124 3.13 -0.96 12.53
CA VAL A 124 4.57 -0.87 12.23
C VAL A 124 5.25 -2.23 12.47
N ALA A 125 6.43 -2.41 11.83
CA ALA A 125 7.34 -3.53 12.08
C ALA A 125 6.79 -4.92 11.71
N ASN A 126 5.96 -5.03 10.68
CA ASN A 126 5.56 -6.32 10.10
C ASN A 126 6.55 -6.74 8.98
N ASP A 127 7.79 -6.90 9.34
CA ASP A 127 8.90 -7.29 8.47
C ASP A 127 9.22 -8.79 8.54
N SER A 128 8.50 -9.54 9.37
CA SER A 128 8.52 -11.00 9.42
C SER A 128 7.12 -11.56 9.36
N GLU A 129 6.92 -12.63 8.59
CA GLU A 129 5.65 -13.36 8.50
C GLU A 129 5.63 -14.62 9.37
N PHE A 130 6.80 -15.04 9.89
CA PHE A 130 6.89 -16.15 10.82
C PHE A 130 6.20 -15.79 12.13
N GLU A 131 5.22 -16.61 12.50
CA GLU A 131 4.39 -16.39 13.72
C GLU A 131 3.84 -14.95 13.85
N ARG A 132 3.49 -14.30 12.75
CA ARG A 132 3.12 -12.87 12.69
C ARG A 132 2.02 -12.43 13.65
N ASN A 133 1.23 -13.37 14.17
CA ASN A 133 0.16 -13.07 15.14
C ASN A 133 0.64 -13.13 16.60
N SER A 134 1.88 -13.56 16.85
CA SER A 134 2.44 -13.77 18.19
C SER A 134 3.86 -13.27 18.36
N ILE A 135 4.57 -13.00 17.26
CA ILE A 135 5.95 -12.51 17.30
C ILE A 135 6.02 -11.12 17.95
N ASP A 136 7.02 -10.93 18.80
CA ASP A 136 7.37 -9.62 19.34
C ASP A 136 8.49 -9.00 18.49
N SER A 137 8.12 -8.01 17.67
CA SER A 137 9.07 -7.31 16.82
C SER A 137 9.86 -6.28 17.62
N GLN A 138 11.11 -6.58 17.90
CA GLN A 138 12.01 -5.69 18.63
C GLN A 138 12.51 -4.58 17.70
N VAL A 139 12.19 -3.34 18.04
CA VAL A 139 12.60 -2.13 17.31
C VAL A 139 13.08 -1.11 18.32
N ASP A 140 14.29 -0.60 18.13
CA ASP A 140 14.85 0.47 18.95
C ASP A 140 14.14 1.81 18.67
N GLU A 141 14.23 2.74 19.62
CA GLU A 141 13.61 4.08 19.49
C GLU A 141 14.24 4.96 18.40
N ARG A 142 15.33 4.51 17.78
CA ARG A 142 16.14 5.31 16.88
C ARG A 142 16.08 4.83 15.44
#